data_4e3fc08200ba85e97b90498ade6fb3d6
#
_entry.id   4e3fc08200ba85e97b90498ade6fb3d6
#
_cell.length_a   1.000
_cell.length_b   1.000
_cell.length_c   1.000
_cell.angle_alpha   90.00
_cell.angle_beta   90.00
_cell.angle_gamma   90.00
#
_symmetry.space_group_name_H-M   'P 1'
#
loop_
_entity.id
_entity.type
_entity.pdbx_description
1 polymer ?
#
loop_
_entity_poly.entity_id
_entity_poly.type
_entity_poly.pdbx_seq_one_letter_code
_entity_poly.pdbx_strand_id
1 'polypeptide(L)'
;MKFTPLKFQIPLAAGGVALMAFNYLQFAVPHGQGLITLSDVAAAGLSTGQIGLYFPLIVLMLAFAVINLGSTAVYMKQLVQWLADRAAYRNFINSPPTKSIGIFVPIASLSMTANVVLAPLAFFVPQLSANLQALMLPGLIFFGLLWLTIFRLEFRVLKNCLSHPLDVTKLNFVWLVDVFAFGLVSLTGTGVAALSGSREIASLAAFASLFTLGFGFFLLVAKLAYLLYLQIKADRLPEQHILPAFFLVIPITCLYGFSFYRITLYLQTYFAFDMRPLSLFFMIVSYVITIGWGLFCLYLLGGFLKKEFLRCDFAPTQWGMV
;
A
#
# COMPACT_ATOMS: atom_id res chain seq x y z
N MET A 1 -2.45 18.56 20.17
CA MET A 1 -3.22 17.40 19.68
C MET A 1 -2.58 16.12 20.18
N LYS A 2 -3.33 15.22 20.82
CA LYS A 2 -2.82 13.89 21.22
C LYS A 2 -2.47 13.11 19.94
N PHE A 3 -1.40 12.30 19.99
CA PHE A 3 -1.02 11.44 18.89
C PHE A 3 -2.08 10.36 18.66
N THR A 4 -2.32 10.03 17.38
CA THR A 4 -3.13 8.87 16.97
C THR A 4 -2.42 8.15 15.82
N PRO A 5 -2.52 6.80 15.72
CA PRO A 5 -1.94 6.04 14.62
C PRO A 5 -2.36 6.52 13.23
N LEU A 6 -3.54 7.12 13.11
CA LEU A 6 -4.06 7.66 11.84
C LEU A 6 -3.23 8.80 11.24
N LYS A 7 -2.36 9.47 12.02
CA LYS A 7 -1.44 10.48 11.47
C LYS A 7 -0.50 9.90 10.40
N PHE A 8 -0.23 8.60 10.45
CA PHE A 8 0.57 7.90 9.44
C PHE A 8 -0.10 7.80 8.06
N GLN A 9 -1.36 8.21 7.93
CA GLN A 9 -2.00 8.36 6.61
C GLN A 9 -1.29 9.40 5.73
N ILE A 10 -0.71 10.46 6.32
CA ILE A 10 0.02 11.50 5.59
C ILE A 10 1.24 10.92 4.85
N PRO A 11 2.23 10.30 5.53
CA PRO A 11 3.34 9.68 4.83
C PRO A 11 2.91 8.51 3.94
N LEU A 12 1.86 7.77 4.32
CA LEU A 12 1.32 6.68 3.52
C LEU A 12 0.86 7.17 2.14
N ALA A 13 0.02 8.19 2.09
CA ALA A 13 -0.49 8.76 0.86
C ALA A 13 0.62 9.45 0.04
N ALA A 14 1.50 10.20 0.71
CA ALA A 14 2.64 10.82 0.03
C ALA A 14 3.53 9.77 -0.64
N GLY A 15 3.80 8.65 0.04
CA GLY A 15 4.54 7.54 -0.55
C GLY A 15 3.83 6.90 -1.75
N GLY A 16 2.49 6.80 -1.69
CA GLY A 16 1.67 6.32 -2.81
C GLY A 16 1.84 7.16 -4.06
N VAL A 17 1.74 8.49 -3.94
CA VAL A 17 1.96 9.42 -5.06
C VAL A 17 3.37 9.31 -5.62
N ALA A 18 4.40 9.24 -4.75
CA ALA A 18 5.79 9.09 -5.18
C ALA A 18 6.00 7.78 -5.95
N LEU A 19 5.46 6.67 -5.45
CA LEU A 19 5.57 5.36 -6.11
C LEU A 19 4.76 5.29 -7.41
N MET A 20 3.61 5.94 -7.51
CA MET A 20 2.84 6.02 -8.74
C MET A 20 3.66 6.68 -9.85
N ALA A 21 4.25 7.84 -9.57
CA ALA A 21 5.10 8.56 -10.52
C ALA A 21 6.34 7.72 -10.92
N PHE A 22 6.99 7.08 -9.94
CA PHE A 22 8.11 6.17 -10.19
C PHE A 22 7.71 5.00 -11.11
N ASN A 23 6.63 4.29 -10.79
CA ASN A 23 6.19 3.14 -11.56
C ASN A 23 5.83 3.53 -13.00
N TYR A 24 5.22 4.71 -13.19
CA TYR A 24 4.95 5.18 -14.54
C TYR A 24 6.26 5.33 -15.34
N LEU A 25 7.29 5.97 -14.79
CA LEU A 25 8.57 6.15 -15.45
C LEU A 25 9.28 4.82 -15.67
N GLN A 26 9.23 3.90 -14.68
CA GLN A 26 9.84 2.56 -14.75
C GLN A 26 9.37 1.77 -15.99
N PHE A 27 8.11 1.91 -16.37
CA PHE A 27 7.53 1.15 -17.49
C PHE A 27 7.44 1.97 -18.79
N ALA A 28 7.46 3.29 -18.71
CA ALA A 28 7.32 4.17 -19.86
C ALA A 28 8.66 4.56 -20.52
N VAL A 29 9.75 4.59 -19.76
CA VAL A 29 11.07 5.00 -20.27
C VAL A 29 11.92 3.76 -20.55
N PRO A 30 12.45 3.59 -21.76
CA PRO A 30 13.40 2.52 -22.06
C PRO A 30 14.67 2.66 -21.20
N HIS A 31 15.04 1.62 -20.49
CA HIS A 31 16.24 1.56 -19.66
C HIS A 31 16.76 0.12 -19.56
N GLY A 32 17.95 -0.07 -18.96
CA GLY A 32 18.55 -1.38 -18.74
C GLY A 32 17.79 -2.24 -17.73
N GLN A 33 18.39 -3.37 -17.35
CA GLN A 33 17.81 -4.21 -16.30
C GLN A 33 17.88 -3.52 -14.94
N GLY A 34 16.81 -3.68 -14.13
CA GLY A 34 16.72 -3.15 -12.78
C GLY A 34 15.77 -1.96 -12.64
N LEU A 35 16.03 -1.12 -11.64
CA LEU A 35 15.22 0.06 -11.38
C LEU A 35 15.75 1.25 -12.22
N ILE A 36 14.83 1.98 -12.83
CA ILE A 36 15.13 3.21 -13.55
C ILE A 36 15.76 4.26 -12.63
N THR A 37 16.69 5.03 -13.17
CA THR A 37 17.36 6.14 -12.49
C THR A 37 17.13 7.46 -13.24
N LEU A 38 17.44 8.59 -12.59
CA LEU A 38 17.38 9.91 -13.21
C LEU A 38 18.33 10.00 -14.45
N SER A 39 19.47 9.32 -14.38
CA SER A 39 20.41 9.26 -15.51
C SER A 39 19.85 8.52 -16.72
N ASP A 40 19.05 7.46 -16.53
CA ASP A 40 18.39 6.75 -17.62
C ASP A 40 17.39 7.66 -18.34
N VAL A 41 16.61 8.43 -17.58
CA VAL A 41 15.68 9.41 -18.16
C VAL A 41 16.42 10.48 -18.95
N ALA A 42 17.56 10.98 -18.45
CA ALA A 42 18.38 11.99 -19.11
C ALA A 42 19.01 11.45 -20.40
N ALA A 43 19.37 10.15 -20.42
CA ALA A 43 20.00 9.50 -21.58
C ALA A 43 18.99 9.03 -22.65
N ALA A 44 17.69 8.96 -22.34
CA ALA A 44 16.67 8.32 -23.19
C ALA A 44 16.30 9.09 -24.48
N GLY A 45 16.89 10.27 -24.77
CA GLY A 45 16.63 11.01 -26.00
C GLY A 45 15.14 11.42 -26.17
N LEU A 46 14.51 11.88 -25.09
CA LEU A 46 13.07 12.14 -25.00
C LEU A 46 12.61 13.26 -25.97
N SER A 47 11.44 13.07 -26.57
CA SER A 47 10.75 14.11 -27.32
C SER A 47 10.25 15.23 -26.39
N THR A 48 9.99 16.42 -26.96
CA THR A 48 9.44 17.57 -26.19
C THR A 48 8.13 17.23 -25.44
N GLY A 49 7.26 16.41 -26.07
CA GLY A 49 6.01 15.96 -25.43
C GLY A 49 6.26 15.04 -24.25
N GLN A 50 7.23 14.12 -24.35
CA GLN A 50 7.62 13.24 -23.23
C GLN A 50 8.27 14.03 -22.10
N ILE A 51 9.11 15.00 -22.40
CA ILE A 51 9.69 15.91 -21.38
C ILE A 51 8.57 16.66 -20.65
N GLY A 52 7.59 17.20 -21.40
CA GLY A 52 6.43 17.89 -20.82
C GLY A 52 5.61 17.04 -19.87
N LEU A 53 5.59 15.71 -20.06
CA LEU A 53 4.88 14.76 -19.19
C LEU A 53 5.79 14.26 -18.04
N TYR A 54 7.03 13.88 -18.32
CA TYR A 54 7.89 13.21 -17.34
C TYR A 54 8.48 14.18 -16.32
N PHE A 55 8.79 15.42 -16.72
CA PHE A 55 9.32 16.42 -15.79
C PHE A 55 8.38 16.72 -14.62
N PRO A 56 7.08 17.01 -14.83
CA PRO A 56 6.13 17.16 -13.71
C PRO A 56 6.05 15.90 -12.83
N LEU A 57 6.10 14.69 -13.40
CA LEU A 57 6.08 13.44 -12.63
C LEU A 57 7.33 13.30 -11.75
N ILE A 58 8.52 13.67 -12.26
CA ILE A 58 9.76 13.65 -11.48
C ILE A 58 9.70 14.66 -10.33
N VAL A 59 9.19 15.86 -10.57
CA VAL A 59 9.00 16.88 -9.54
C VAL A 59 8.02 16.41 -8.46
N LEU A 60 6.89 15.84 -8.87
CA LEU A 60 5.91 15.24 -7.96
C LEU A 60 6.54 14.12 -7.14
N MET A 61 7.25 13.19 -7.79
CA MET A 61 7.94 12.08 -7.13
C MET A 61 8.91 12.57 -6.05
N LEU A 62 9.73 13.58 -6.37
CA LEU A 62 10.66 14.16 -5.40
C LEU A 62 9.94 14.82 -4.22
N ALA A 63 8.97 15.69 -4.51
CA ALA A 63 8.22 16.40 -3.48
C ALA A 63 7.54 15.44 -2.51
N PHE A 64 6.84 14.43 -3.03
CA PHE A 64 6.10 13.49 -2.22
C PHE A 64 7.01 12.44 -1.55
N ALA A 65 8.17 12.09 -2.11
CA ALA A 65 9.18 11.30 -1.41
C ALA A 65 9.74 12.05 -0.19
N VAL A 66 10.04 13.34 -0.32
CA VAL A 66 10.48 14.19 0.80
C VAL A 66 9.41 14.30 1.88
N ILE A 67 8.13 14.51 1.50
CA ILE A 67 7.02 14.55 2.45
C ILE A 67 6.87 13.19 3.17
N ASN A 68 6.95 12.06 2.45
CA ASN A 68 6.87 10.73 3.03
C ASN A 68 7.99 10.51 4.07
N LEU A 69 9.24 10.73 3.69
CA LEU A 69 10.38 10.48 4.57
C LEU A 69 10.39 11.43 5.79
N GLY A 70 10.15 12.72 5.56
CA GLY A 70 10.14 13.73 6.62
C GLY A 70 9.01 13.50 7.62
N SER A 71 7.78 13.27 7.14
CA SER A 71 6.63 13.01 8.03
C SER A 71 6.75 11.66 8.74
N THR A 72 7.29 10.62 8.10
CA THR A 72 7.59 9.34 8.75
C THR A 72 8.57 9.52 9.91
N ALA A 73 9.66 10.26 9.72
CA ALA A 73 10.64 10.52 10.78
C ALA A 73 10.00 11.24 11.98
N VAL A 74 9.18 12.26 11.74
CA VAL A 74 8.48 12.99 12.80
C VAL A 74 7.48 12.09 13.55
N TYR A 75 6.67 11.34 12.82
CA TYR A 75 5.62 10.52 13.45
C TYR A 75 6.17 9.25 14.09
N MET A 76 7.32 8.74 13.65
CA MET A 76 7.96 7.59 14.27
C MET A 76 8.31 7.87 15.75
N LYS A 77 8.87 9.05 16.05
CA LYS A 77 9.13 9.46 17.45
C LYS A 77 7.83 9.45 18.28
N GLN A 78 6.75 10.00 17.72
CA GLN A 78 5.46 10.05 18.41
C GLN A 78 4.86 8.65 18.58
N LEU A 79 5.02 7.76 17.59
CA LEU A 79 4.53 6.37 17.65
C LEU A 79 5.23 5.61 18.77
N VAL A 80 6.57 5.71 18.87
CA VAL A 80 7.33 5.04 19.94
C VAL A 80 6.87 5.51 21.33
N GLN A 81 6.69 6.81 21.52
CA GLN A 81 6.19 7.37 22.77
C GLN A 81 4.76 6.87 23.09
N TRP A 82 3.89 6.81 22.09
CA TRP A 82 2.53 6.33 22.26
C TRP A 82 2.46 4.82 22.54
N LEU A 83 3.33 4.01 21.93
CA LEU A 83 3.43 2.57 22.22
C LEU A 83 3.96 2.30 23.64
N ALA A 84 4.79 3.18 24.17
CA ALA A 84 5.28 3.11 25.56
C ALA A 84 4.17 3.43 26.59
N ASP A 85 3.15 4.23 26.20
CA ASP A 85 1.94 4.48 27.00
C ASP A 85 0.98 3.29 26.90
N ARG A 86 1.16 2.32 27.81
CA ARG A 86 0.34 1.10 27.84
C ARG A 86 -1.17 1.38 27.99
N ALA A 87 -1.55 2.47 28.67
CA ALA A 87 -2.95 2.82 28.86
C ALA A 87 -3.56 3.33 27.55
N ALA A 88 -2.89 4.27 26.87
CA ALA A 88 -3.33 4.78 25.57
C ALA A 88 -3.40 3.66 24.52
N TYR A 89 -2.40 2.78 24.44
CA TYR A 89 -2.39 1.63 23.54
C TYR A 89 -3.55 0.67 23.80
N ARG A 90 -3.78 0.26 25.09
CA ARG A 90 -4.87 -0.64 25.45
C ARG A 90 -6.24 -0.04 25.13
N ASN A 91 -6.44 1.23 25.44
CA ASN A 91 -7.70 1.93 25.16
C ASN A 91 -7.97 2.01 23.64
N PHE A 92 -6.93 2.16 22.82
CA PHE A 92 -7.07 2.17 21.37
C PHE A 92 -7.43 0.78 20.82
N ILE A 93 -6.70 -0.26 21.22
CA ILE A 93 -6.90 -1.64 20.72
C ILE A 93 -8.26 -2.20 21.17
N ASN A 94 -8.73 -1.82 22.34
CA ASN A 94 -10.03 -2.27 22.86
C ASN A 94 -11.21 -1.36 22.42
N SER A 95 -10.96 -0.37 21.56
CA SER A 95 -12.01 0.46 20.96
C SER A 95 -12.78 -0.35 19.88
N PRO A 96 -13.96 0.12 19.43
CA PRO A 96 -14.71 -0.56 18.37
C PRO A 96 -13.85 -0.88 17.14
N PRO A 97 -14.13 -1.97 16.41
CA PRO A 97 -13.32 -2.44 15.27
C PRO A 97 -13.05 -1.38 14.22
N THR A 98 -14.02 -0.53 13.93
CA THR A 98 -13.88 0.59 12.97
C THR A 98 -12.83 1.63 13.39
N LYS A 99 -12.51 1.72 14.68
CA LYS A 99 -11.46 2.61 15.20
C LYS A 99 -10.15 1.85 15.42
N SER A 100 -10.20 0.68 16.04
CA SER A 100 -9.02 -0.13 16.35
C SER A 100 -8.28 -0.61 15.09
N ILE A 101 -8.99 -0.79 13.95
CA ILE A 101 -8.39 -1.13 12.66
C ILE A 101 -7.33 -0.11 12.21
N GLY A 102 -7.41 1.13 12.66
CA GLY A 102 -6.42 2.18 12.40
C GLY A 102 -5.01 1.85 12.93
N ILE A 103 -4.83 0.81 13.77
CA ILE A 103 -3.53 0.33 14.22
C ILE A 103 -2.66 -0.20 13.08
N PHE A 104 -3.27 -0.60 11.96
CA PHE A 104 -2.57 -1.09 10.77
C PHE A 104 -1.99 0.03 9.91
N VAL A 105 -2.47 1.27 10.08
CA VAL A 105 -1.99 2.42 9.28
C VAL A 105 -0.49 2.70 9.45
N PRO A 106 0.11 2.70 10.65
CA PRO A 106 1.55 2.81 10.79
C PRO A 106 2.33 1.70 10.08
N ILE A 107 1.85 0.45 10.11
CA ILE A 107 2.51 -0.68 9.43
C ILE A 107 2.47 -0.47 7.92
N ALA A 108 1.30 -0.13 7.38
CA ALA A 108 1.13 0.21 5.97
C ALA A 108 2.07 1.35 5.55
N SER A 109 2.13 2.42 6.35
CA SER A 109 2.97 3.58 6.08
C SER A 109 4.47 3.27 6.12
N LEU A 110 4.91 2.48 7.07
CA LEU A 110 6.32 2.05 7.17
C LEU A 110 6.72 1.15 6.01
N SER A 111 5.83 0.24 5.59
CA SER A 111 5.99 -0.55 4.37
C SER A 111 6.09 0.35 3.13
N MET A 112 5.21 1.34 3.02
CA MET A 112 5.24 2.33 1.93
C MET A 112 6.57 3.08 1.92
N THR A 113 7.04 3.55 3.09
CA THR A 113 8.32 4.28 3.21
C THR A 113 9.50 3.40 2.79
N ALA A 114 9.50 2.10 3.13
CA ALA A 114 10.53 1.17 2.64
C ALA A 114 10.55 1.09 1.10
N ASN A 115 9.38 1.02 0.46
CA ASN A 115 9.30 1.03 -0.99
C ASN A 115 9.73 2.38 -1.60
N VAL A 116 9.44 3.51 -0.92
CA VAL A 116 9.93 4.84 -1.34
C VAL A 116 11.45 4.91 -1.28
N VAL A 117 12.08 4.33 -0.26
CA VAL A 117 13.55 4.26 -0.16
C VAL A 117 14.16 3.39 -1.26
N LEU A 118 13.56 2.22 -1.52
CA LEU A 118 14.10 1.27 -2.51
C LEU A 118 13.92 1.70 -3.96
N ALA A 119 12.93 2.55 -4.27
CA ALA A 119 12.60 2.92 -5.63
C ALA A 119 12.66 4.44 -5.86
N PRO A 120 11.71 5.30 -5.44
CA PRO A 120 11.78 6.74 -5.66
C PRO A 120 13.08 7.40 -5.15
N LEU A 121 13.56 7.05 -3.97
CA LEU A 121 14.79 7.64 -3.45
C LEU A 121 16.03 7.15 -4.23
N ALA A 122 16.08 5.86 -4.59
CA ALA A 122 17.16 5.31 -5.40
C ALA A 122 17.20 5.92 -6.82
N PHE A 123 16.05 6.35 -7.35
CA PHE A 123 15.98 7.08 -8.61
C PHE A 123 16.80 8.39 -8.59
N PHE A 124 16.76 9.13 -7.48
CA PHE A 124 17.47 10.40 -7.33
C PHE A 124 18.90 10.27 -6.77
N VAL A 125 19.20 9.18 -6.07
CA VAL A 125 20.46 8.98 -5.34
C VAL A 125 21.27 7.86 -6.01
N PRO A 126 22.22 8.20 -6.93
CA PRO A 126 22.99 7.20 -7.67
C PRO A 126 23.74 6.20 -6.79
N GLN A 127 24.22 6.64 -5.62
CA GLN A 127 24.92 5.78 -4.65
C GLN A 127 24.01 4.68 -4.10
N LEU A 128 22.72 4.99 -3.91
CA LEU A 128 21.73 4.04 -3.42
C LEU A 128 21.38 3.01 -4.51
N SER A 129 21.19 3.48 -5.73
CA SER A 129 20.95 2.62 -6.90
C SER A 129 22.14 1.68 -7.16
N ALA A 130 23.38 2.20 -7.15
CA ALA A 130 24.59 1.42 -7.36
C ALA A 130 24.82 0.35 -6.26
N ASN A 131 24.40 0.62 -5.03
CA ASN A 131 24.57 -0.26 -3.88
C ASN A 131 23.28 -0.94 -3.43
N LEU A 132 22.31 -1.10 -4.33
CA LEU A 132 20.99 -1.65 -4.01
C LEU A 132 21.07 -3.02 -3.33
N GLN A 133 22.04 -3.86 -3.70
CA GLN A 133 22.22 -5.19 -3.10
C GLN A 133 22.58 -5.14 -1.60
N ALA A 134 23.30 -4.13 -1.16
CA ALA A 134 23.61 -3.93 0.26
C ALA A 134 22.36 -3.65 1.11
N LEU A 135 21.27 -3.16 0.49
CA LEU A 135 20.01 -2.89 1.15
C LEU A 135 19.09 -4.11 1.23
N MET A 136 19.39 -5.20 0.52
CA MET A 136 18.49 -6.36 0.46
C MET A 136 18.38 -7.08 1.80
N LEU A 137 19.47 -7.29 2.52
CA LEU A 137 19.44 -7.91 3.86
C LEU A 137 18.77 -7.01 4.91
N PRO A 138 19.14 -5.71 5.06
CA PRO A 138 18.38 -4.79 5.90
C PRO A 138 16.91 -4.70 5.54
N GLY A 139 16.58 -4.69 4.24
CA GLY A 139 15.20 -4.71 3.73
C GLY A 139 14.43 -5.96 4.13
N LEU A 140 15.06 -7.14 4.04
CA LEU A 140 14.49 -8.41 4.50
C LEU A 140 14.21 -8.40 6.01
N ILE A 141 15.15 -7.90 6.82
CA ILE A 141 14.97 -7.81 8.28
C ILE A 141 13.82 -6.86 8.60
N PHE A 142 13.77 -5.69 7.98
CA PHE A 142 12.68 -4.74 8.16
C PHE A 142 11.33 -5.32 7.74
N PHE A 143 11.26 -5.94 6.58
CA PHE A 143 10.08 -6.68 6.13
C PHE A 143 9.65 -7.75 7.13
N GLY A 144 10.59 -8.54 7.65
CA GLY A 144 10.31 -9.59 8.65
C GLY A 144 9.71 -9.02 9.95
N LEU A 145 10.19 -7.85 10.41
CA LEU A 145 9.62 -7.16 11.58
C LEU A 145 8.18 -6.70 11.31
N LEU A 146 7.90 -6.14 10.14
CA LEU A 146 6.55 -5.74 9.74
C LEU A 146 5.65 -6.97 9.58
N TRP A 147 6.17 -8.05 9.00
CA TRP A 147 5.48 -9.32 8.82
C TRP A 147 5.02 -9.93 10.17
N LEU A 148 5.94 -10.05 11.13
CA LEU A 148 5.61 -10.53 12.47
C LEU A 148 4.59 -9.63 13.18
N THR A 149 4.73 -8.32 13.02
CA THR A 149 3.86 -7.34 13.66
C THR A 149 2.45 -7.39 13.09
N ILE A 150 2.31 -7.46 11.76
CA ILE A 150 0.99 -7.46 11.11
C ILE A 150 0.21 -8.74 11.47
N PHE A 151 0.84 -9.93 11.41
CA PHE A 151 0.17 -11.19 11.79
C PHE A 151 -0.23 -11.21 13.26
N ARG A 152 0.66 -10.74 14.16
CA ARG A 152 0.34 -10.65 15.59
C ARG A 152 -0.85 -9.75 15.86
N LEU A 153 -0.94 -8.61 15.18
CA LEU A 153 -2.05 -7.69 15.35
C LEU A 153 -3.33 -8.25 14.74
N GLU A 154 -3.25 -8.83 13.54
CA GLU A 154 -4.41 -9.42 12.87
C GLU A 154 -5.03 -10.55 13.68
N PHE A 155 -4.22 -11.50 14.17
CA PHE A 155 -4.72 -12.57 15.03
C PHE A 155 -5.37 -12.05 16.31
N ARG A 156 -4.88 -10.93 16.86
CA ARG A 156 -5.51 -10.29 18.00
C ARG A 156 -6.85 -9.64 17.62
N VAL A 157 -6.92 -8.95 16.50
CA VAL A 157 -8.15 -8.35 15.99
C VAL A 157 -9.20 -9.42 15.69
N LEU A 158 -8.82 -10.47 14.96
CA LEU A 158 -9.71 -11.59 14.65
C LEU A 158 -10.21 -12.29 15.94
N LYS A 159 -9.33 -12.54 16.90
CA LYS A 159 -9.73 -13.10 18.20
C LYS A 159 -10.75 -12.21 18.88
N ASN A 160 -10.54 -10.90 18.91
CA ASN A 160 -11.49 -9.97 19.53
C ASN A 160 -12.83 -9.96 18.79
N CYS A 161 -12.82 -9.98 17.46
CA CYS A 161 -14.03 -10.05 16.64
C CYS A 161 -14.84 -11.34 16.86
N LEU A 162 -14.14 -12.47 17.05
CA LEU A 162 -14.80 -13.77 17.28
C LEU A 162 -15.25 -13.99 18.72
N SER A 163 -14.63 -13.27 19.68
CA SER A 163 -14.88 -13.48 21.12
C SER A 163 -15.88 -12.48 21.72
N HIS A 164 -16.25 -11.43 21.01
CA HIS A 164 -17.14 -10.38 21.50
C HIS A 164 -18.22 -10.05 20.48
N PRO A 165 -19.45 -9.70 20.91
CA PRO A 165 -20.49 -9.27 20.01
C PRO A 165 -20.04 -8.03 19.21
N LEU A 166 -20.14 -8.14 17.91
CA LEU A 166 -19.75 -7.10 16.97
C LEU A 166 -21.01 -6.33 16.55
N ASP A 167 -21.00 -5.03 16.72
CA ASP A 167 -22.06 -4.19 16.15
C ASP A 167 -21.84 -4.08 14.63
N VAL A 168 -22.41 -5.02 13.91
CA VAL A 168 -22.27 -5.14 12.45
C VAL A 168 -22.81 -3.93 11.69
N THR A 169 -23.70 -3.15 12.31
CA THR A 169 -24.28 -1.96 11.66
C THR A 169 -23.27 -0.83 11.50
N LYS A 170 -22.17 -0.86 12.25
CA LYS A 170 -21.07 0.11 12.19
C LYS A 170 -19.94 -0.31 11.28
N LEU A 171 -19.96 -1.54 10.74
CA LEU A 171 -18.93 -1.98 9.80
C LEU A 171 -19.11 -1.28 8.45
N ASN A 172 -17.99 -0.83 7.89
CA ASN A 172 -17.93 -0.13 6.61
C ASN A 172 -16.58 -0.42 5.93
N PHE A 173 -16.34 0.14 4.75
CA PHE A 173 -15.14 -0.14 3.94
C PHE A 173 -13.81 0.26 4.61
N VAL A 174 -13.81 1.09 5.66
CA VAL A 174 -12.61 1.35 6.50
C VAL A 174 -12.09 0.04 7.12
N TRP A 175 -12.95 -0.96 7.31
CA TRP A 175 -12.55 -2.27 7.84
C TRP A 175 -11.59 -3.03 6.93
N LEU A 176 -11.35 -2.59 5.68
CA LEU A 176 -10.36 -3.12 4.75
C LEU A 176 -8.94 -2.56 4.94
N VAL A 177 -8.70 -1.69 5.92
CA VAL A 177 -7.39 -1.08 6.16
C VAL A 177 -6.31 -2.11 6.52
N ASP A 178 -6.65 -3.17 7.23
CA ASP A 178 -5.74 -4.28 7.48
C ASP A 178 -5.37 -5.04 6.20
N VAL A 179 -6.36 -5.32 5.34
CA VAL A 179 -6.14 -5.93 4.01
C VAL A 179 -5.20 -5.08 3.16
N PHE A 180 -5.39 -3.77 3.18
CA PHE A 180 -4.49 -2.81 2.54
C PHE A 180 -3.07 -2.89 3.11
N ALA A 181 -2.94 -2.97 4.45
CA ALA A 181 -1.64 -3.13 5.10
C ALA A 181 -0.96 -4.46 4.74
N PHE A 182 -1.71 -5.57 4.65
CA PHE A 182 -1.19 -6.85 4.14
C PHE A 182 -0.66 -6.71 2.71
N GLY A 183 -1.37 -6.00 1.84
CA GLY A 183 -0.94 -5.72 0.47
C GLY A 183 0.38 -4.95 0.42
N LEU A 184 0.55 -3.92 1.27
CA LEU A 184 1.78 -3.14 1.34
C LEU A 184 2.96 -3.92 1.91
N VAL A 185 2.75 -4.69 2.98
CA VAL A 185 3.79 -5.58 3.54
C VAL A 185 4.22 -6.59 2.47
N SER A 186 3.26 -7.17 1.73
CA SER A 186 3.55 -8.06 0.59
C SER A 186 4.37 -7.35 -0.49
N LEU A 187 4.02 -6.10 -0.82
CA LEU A 187 4.75 -5.31 -1.81
C LEU A 187 6.21 -5.10 -1.42
N THR A 188 6.48 -4.84 -0.14
CA THR A 188 7.85 -4.70 0.38
C THR A 188 8.64 -6.01 0.26
N GLY A 189 8.06 -7.11 0.73
CA GLY A 189 8.71 -8.43 0.66
C GLY A 189 8.93 -8.92 -0.77
N THR A 190 7.93 -8.78 -1.65
CA THR A 190 8.07 -9.14 -3.07
C THR A 190 9.06 -8.23 -3.80
N GLY A 191 9.22 -6.97 -3.35
CA GLY A 191 10.27 -6.08 -3.83
C GLY A 191 11.66 -6.62 -3.51
N VAL A 192 11.90 -7.03 -2.27
CA VAL A 192 13.17 -7.69 -1.88
C VAL A 192 13.37 -8.99 -2.68
N ALA A 193 12.33 -9.80 -2.84
CA ALA A 193 12.41 -11.05 -3.59
C ALA A 193 12.80 -10.87 -5.07
N ALA A 194 12.23 -9.85 -5.71
CA ALA A 194 12.46 -9.58 -7.13
C ALA A 194 13.78 -8.86 -7.42
N LEU A 195 14.29 -8.07 -6.45
CA LEU A 195 15.47 -7.22 -6.64
C LEU A 195 16.76 -7.81 -6.05
N SER A 196 16.67 -8.79 -5.15
CA SER A 196 17.85 -9.38 -4.51
C SER A 196 18.65 -10.23 -5.48
N GLY A 197 19.98 -10.08 -5.50
CA GLY A 197 20.89 -10.99 -6.19
C GLY A 197 21.23 -12.26 -5.39
N SER A 198 20.92 -12.31 -4.08
CA SER A 198 21.08 -13.52 -3.27
C SER A 198 19.82 -14.37 -3.34
N ARG A 199 19.98 -15.63 -3.75
CA ARG A 199 18.89 -16.61 -3.84
C ARG A 199 18.24 -16.85 -2.48
N GLU A 200 19.03 -16.90 -1.42
CA GLU A 200 18.56 -17.15 -0.05
C GLU A 200 17.65 -16.01 0.43
N ILE A 201 18.11 -14.75 0.28
CA ILE A 201 17.34 -13.56 0.64
C ILE A 201 16.05 -13.50 -0.19
N ALA A 202 16.17 -13.69 -1.51
CA ALA A 202 15.02 -13.67 -2.42
C ALA A 202 13.99 -14.76 -2.08
N SER A 203 14.45 -15.99 -1.81
CA SER A 203 13.55 -17.11 -1.49
C SER A 203 12.84 -16.93 -0.16
N LEU A 204 13.53 -16.45 0.87
CA LEU A 204 12.91 -16.20 2.17
C LEU A 204 11.89 -15.05 2.08
N ALA A 205 12.24 -13.97 1.36
CA ALA A 205 11.33 -12.85 1.12
C ALA A 205 10.10 -13.28 0.31
N ALA A 206 10.28 -14.08 -0.76
CA ALA A 206 9.20 -14.60 -1.58
C ALA A 206 8.25 -15.50 -0.77
N PHE A 207 8.80 -16.45 -0.01
CA PHE A 207 8.02 -17.37 0.81
C PHE A 207 7.19 -16.63 1.86
N ALA A 208 7.79 -15.73 2.64
CA ALA A 208 7.07 -14.94 3.63
C ALA A 208 6.03 -13.99 2.98
N SER A 209 6.32 -13.46 1.78
CA SER A 209 5.37 -12.65 1.04
C SER A 209 4.15 -13.43 0.55
N LEU A 210 4.31 -14.70 0.16
CA LEU A 210 3.19 -15.55 -0.22
C LEU A 210 2.23 -15.78 0.95
N PHE A 211 2.73 -15.83 2.19
CA PHE A 211 1.86 -15.87 3.37
C PHE A 211 1.02 -14.59 3.50
N THR A 212 1.65 -13.41 3.38
CA THR A 212 0.91 -12.14 3.44
C THR A 212 -0.07 -11.98 2.28
N LEU A 213 0.32 -12.38 1.06
CA LEU A 213 -0.55 -12.36 -0.11
C LEU A 213 -1.75 -13.30 0.06
N GLY A 214 -1.50 -14.56 0.42
CA GLY A 214 -2.57 -15.56 0.55
C GLY A 214 -3.54 -15.20 1.67
N PHE A 215 -3.02 -14.86 2.85
CA PHE A 215 -3.85 -14.51 3.99
C PHE A 215 -4.61 -13.19 3.77
N GLY A 216 -3.93 -12.17 3.26
CA GLY A 216 -4.56 -10.89 2.95
C GLY A 216 -5.61 -11.00 1.84
N PHE A 217 -5.37 -11.83 0.81
CA PHE A 217 -6.38 -12.09 -0.23
C PHE A 217 -7.60 -12.83 0.32
N PHE A 218 -7.40 -13.81 1.19
CA PHE A 218 -8.49 -14.45 1.91
C PHE A 218 -9.33 -13.43 2.71
N LEU A 219 -8.67 -12.55 3.46
CA LEU A 219 -9.35 -11.48 4.20
C LEU A 219 -10.08 -10.51 3.25
N LEU A 220 -9.49 -10.15 2.11
CA LEU A 220 -10.12 -9.30 1.11
C LEU A 220 -11.45 -9.88 0.65
N VAL A 221 -11.42 -11.13 0.20
CA VAL A 221 -12.62 -11.80 -0.33
C VAL A 221 -13.69 -11.91 0.76
N ALA A 222 -13.31 -12.38 1.95
CA ALA A 222 -14.25 -12.57 3.06
C ALA A 222 -14.88 -11.25 3.51
N LYS A 223 -14.06 -10.21 3.75
CA LYS A 223 -14.53 -8.91 4.22
C LYS A 223 -15.32 -8.16 3.16
N LEU A 224 -14.85 -8.16 1.91
CA LEU A 224 -15.53 -7.46 0.81
C LEU A 224 -16.91 -8.07 0.56
N ALA A 225 -17.01 -9.40 0.49
CA ALA A 225 -18.29 -10.09 0.34
C ALA A 225 -19.25 -9.75 1.49
N TYR A 226 -18.74 -9.76 2.71
CA TYR A 226 -19.55 -9.43 3.89
C TYR A 226 -19.99 -7.95 3.92
N LEU A 227 -19.09 -7.02 3.58
CA LEU A 227 -19.42 -5.59 3.51
C LEU A 227 -20.45 -5.29 2.41
N LEU A 228 -20.34 -5.93 1.24
CA LEU A 228 -21.34 -5.80 0.19
C LEU A 228 -22.70 -6.36 0.65
N TYR A 229 -22.71 -7.51 1.31
CA TYR A 229 -23.93 -8.07 1.88
C TYR A 229 -24.58 -7.12 2.90
N LEU A 230 -23.80 -6.54 3.80
CA LEU A 230 -24.32 -5.55 4.76
C LEU A 230 -24.85 -4.31 4.04
N GLN A 231 -24.14 -3.84 3.01
CA GLN A 231 -24.56 -2.66 2.26
C GLN A 231 -25.84 -2.89 1.46
N ILE A 232 -26.04 -4.11 0.92
CA ILE A 232 -27.30 -4.49 0.23
C ILE A 232 -28.48 -4.53 1.22
N LYS A 233 -28.22 -4.95 2.47
CA LYS A 233 -29.25 -4.97 3.52
C LYS A 233 -29.54 -3.58 4.12
N ALA A 234 -28.62 -2.64 3.99
CA ALA A 234 -28.81 -1.30 4.46
C ALA A 234 -29.62 -0.50 3.42
N ASP A 235 -30.78 0.02 3.78
CA ASP A 235 -31.64 0.77 2.85
C ASP A 235 -31.05 2.11 2.39
N ARG A 236 -29.81 2.44 2.80
CA ARG A 236 -29.12 3.70 2.49
C ARG A 236 -27.59 3.55 2.45
N LEU A 237 -26.95 4.46 1.74
CA LEU A 237 -25.49 4.60 1.77
C LEU A 237 -25.02 5.04 3.17
N PRO A 238 -23.76 4.72 3.54
CA PRO A 238 -23.14 5.20 4.77
C PRO A 238 -23.11 6.73 4.85
N GLU A 239 -22.80 7.27 6.02
CA GLU A 239 -22.60 8.70 6.24
C GLU A 239 -21.53 9.27 5.28
N GLN A 240 -21.71 10.53 4.87
CA GLN A 240 -20.88 11.18 3.84
C GLN A 240 -19.37 11.09 4.11
N HIS A 241 -18.94 11.23 5.35
CA HIS A 241 -17.53 11.17 5.72
C HIS A 241 -16.91 9.76 5.58
N ILE A 242 -17.72 8.70 5.39
CA ILE A 242 -17.28 7.31 5.22
C ILE A 242 -17.24 6.94 3.71
N LEU A 243 -17.99 7.62 2.86
CA LEU A 243 -18.11 7.29 1.45
C LEU A 243 -16.77 7.16 0.70
N PRO A 244 -15.76 8.00 0.96
CA PRO A 244 -14.46 7.86 0.31
C PRO A 244 -13.79 6.50 0.55
N ALA A 245 -14.13 5.78 1.62
CA ALA A 245 -13.56 4.48 1.92
C ALA A 245 -13.92 3.39 0.87
N PHE A 246 -14.96 3.59 0.06
CA PHE A 246 -15.27 2.69 -1.07
C PHE A 246 -14.11 2.61 -2.07
N PHE A 247 -13.34 3.69 -2.24
CA PHE A 247 -12.18 3.72 -3.13
C PHE A 247 -11.00 2.87 -2.63
N LEU A 248 -10.99 2.46 -1.35
CA LEU A 248 -9.88 1.68 -0.78
C LEU A 248 -9.65 0.33 -1.48
N VAL A 249 -10.67 -0.23 -2.13
CA VAL A 249 -10.53 -1.47 -2.92
C VAL A 249 -9.57 -1.27 -4.10
N ILE A 250 -9.52 -0.06 -4.69
CA ILE A 250 -8.65 0.26 -5.84
C ILE A 250 -7.17 0.03 -5.51
N PRO A 251 -6.58 0.74 -4.51
CA PRO A 251 -5.18 0.50 -4.18
C PRO A 251 -4.92 -0.92 -3.67
N ILE A 252 -5.89 -1.56 -2.99
CA ILE A 252 -5.73 -2.96 -2.55
C ILE A 252 -5.52 -3.86 -3.77
N THR A 253 -6.38 -3.81 -4.77
CA THR A 253 -6.26 -4.65 -5.96
C THR A 253 -4.98 -4.39 -6.75
N CYS A 254 -4.55 -3.13 -6.85
CA CYS A 254 -3.26 -2.77 -7.46
C CYS A 254 -2.07 -3.39 -6.69
N LEU A 255 -2.06 -3.29 -5.36
CA LEU A 255 -0.99 -3.83 -4.52
C LEU A 255 -0.85 -5.35 -4.66
N TYR A 256 -1.97 -6.08 -4.64
CA TYR A 256 -1.97 -7.52 -4.80
C TYR A 256 -1.54 -7.93 -6.21
N GLY A 257 -2.07 -7.28 -7.24
CA GLY A 257 -1.69 -7.54 -8.62
C GLY A 257 -0.20 -7.32 -8.87
N PHE A 258 0.35 -6.20 -8.37
CA PHE A 258 1.76 -5.88 -8.52
C PHE A 258 2.67 -6.78 -7.68
N SER A 259 2.22 -7.21 -6.50
CA SER A 259 2.95 -8.19 -5.70
C SER A 259 3.00 -9.56 -6.36
N PHE A 260 1.90 -10.04 -6.96
CA PHE A 260 1.90 -11.27 -7.77
C PHE A 260 2.82 -11.15 -8.99
N TYR A 261 2.80 -10.02 -9.69
CA TYR A 261 3.75 -9.75 -10.77
C TYR A 261 5.21 -9.89 -10.31
N ARG A 262 5.59 -9.34 -9.16
CA ARG A 262 6.94 -9.47 -8.61
C ARG A 262 7.31 -10.91 -8.22
N ILE A 263 6.35 -11.70 -7.73
CA ILE A 263 6.56 -13.14 -7.49
C ILE A 263 6.82 -13.88 -8.80
N THR A 264 6.12 -13.54 -9.89
CA THR A 264 6.42 -14.15 -11.20
C THR A 264 7.82 -13.80 -11.70
N LEU A 265 8.31 -12.58 -11.46
CA LEU A 265 9.70 -12.22 -11.76
C LEU A 265 10.71 -13.05 -10.94
N TYR A 266 10.46 -13.22 -9.64
CA TYR A 266 11.30 -14.09 -8.80
C TYR A 266 11.34 -15.53 -9.33
N LEU A 267 10.21 -16.11 -9.69
CA LEU A 267 10.14 -17.46 -10.24
C LEU A 267 10.85 -17.57 -11.59
N GLN A 268 10.74 -16.57 -12.44
CA GLN A 268 11.46 -16.51 -13.72
C GLN A 268 12.98 -16.41 -13.50
N THR A 269 13.44 -15.59 -12.57
CA THR A 269 14.87 -15.35 -12.32
C THR A 269 15.55 -16.57 -11.70
N TYR A 270 14.91 -17.20 -10.69
CA TYR A 270 15.58 -18.25 -9.90
C TYR A 270 15.25 -19.68 -10.29
N PHE A 271 14.16 -19.89 -11.04
CA PHE A 271 13.70 -21.22 -11.44
C PHE A 271 13.60 -21.39 -12.96
N ALA A 272 13.90 -20.32 -13.72
CA ALA A 272 13.84 -20.30 -15.19
C ALA A 272 12.44 -20.71 -15.74
N PHE A 273 11.37 -20.53 -14.96
CA PHE A 273 10.02 -20.76 -15.45
C PHE A 273 9.60 -19.65 -16.41
N ASP A 274 8.96 -19.99 -17.53
CA ASP A 274 8.31 -18.98 -18.36
C ASP A 274 7.02 -18.50 -17.69
N MET A 275 7.13 -17.43 -16.92
CA MET A 275 6.03 -16.84 -16.15
C MET A 275 5.33 -15.71 -16.90
N ARG A 276 5.72 -15.38 -18.14
CA ARG A 276 5.15 -14.26 -18.91
C ARG A 276 3.63 -14.35 -19.07
N PRO A 277 3.03 -15.51 -19.45
CA PRO A 277 1.57 -15.60 -19.56
C PRO A 277 0.85 -15.37 -18.24
N LEU A 278 1.37 -15.93 -17.14
CA LEU A 278 0.78 -15.78 -15.81
C LEU A 278 0.94 -14.36 -15.28
N SER A 279 2.08 -13.74 -15.52
CA SER A 279 2.36 -12.34 -15.21
C SER A 279 1.36 -11.41 -15.90
N LEU A 280 1.16 -11.59 -17.20
CA LEU A 280 0.20 -10.83 -18.00
C LEU A 280 -1.24 -11.03 -17.47
N PHE A 281 -1.60 -12.27 -17.14
CA PHE A 281 -2.93 -12.60 -16.59
C PHE A 281 -3.19 -11.84 -15.28
N PHE A 282 -2.27 -11.86 -14.31
CA PHE A 282 -2.42 -11.13 -13.04
C PHE A 282 -2.50 -9.62 -13.25
N MET A 283 -1.70 -9.07 -14.15
CA MET A 283 -1.73 -7.64 -14.47
C MET A 283 -3.09 -7.24 -15.06
N ILE A 284 -3.60 -7.99 -16.04
CA ILE A 284 -4.90 -7.70 -16.67
C ILE A 284 -6.04 -7.84 -15.66
N VAL A 285 -6.08 -8.92 -14.87
CA VAL A 285 -7.14 -9.14 -13.89
C VAL A 285 -7.14 -8.01 -12.84
N SER A 286 -5.99 -7.67 -12.30
CA SER A 286 -5.86 -6.56 -11.35
C SER A 286 -6.34 -5.24 -11.95
N TYR A 287 -5.93 -4.93 -13.17
CA TYR A 287 -6.30 -3.72 -13.91
C TYR A 287 -7.83 -3.66 -14.16
N VAL A 288 -8.43 -4.74 -14.64
CA VAL A 288 -9.87 -4.82 -14.91
C VAL A 288 -10.69 -4.63 -13.62
N ILE A 289 -10.28 -5.28 -12.53
CA ILE A 289 -10.97 -5.11 -11.24
C ILE A 289 -10.82 -3.67 -10.74
N THR A 290 -9.63 -3.10 -10.81
CA THR A 290 -9.34 -1.73 -10.39
C THR A 290 -10.20 -0.71 -11.14
N ILE A 291 -10.23 -0.78 -12.48
CA ILE A 291 -11.02 0.13 -13.31
C ILE A 291 -12.51 -0.12 -13.10
N GLY A 292 -12.95 -1.37 -13.13
CA GLY A 292 -14.35 -1.73 -12.93
C GLY A 292 -14.89 -1.22 -11.60
N TRP A 293 -14.13 -1.42 -10.52
CA TRP A 293 -14.49 -0.89 -9.20
C TRP A 293 -14.45 0.63 -9.16
N GLY A 294 -13.45 1.26 -9.78
CA GLY A 294 -13.35 2.72 -9.90
C GLY A 294 -14.56 3.33 -10.61
N LEU A 295 -14.96 2.78 -11.76
CA LEU A 295 -16.15 3.20 -12.48
C LEU A 295 -17.42 3.01 -11.66
N PHE A 296 -17.53 1.88 -10.95
CA PHE A 296 -18.62 1.64 -10.01
C PHE A 296 -18.68 2.69 -8.90
N CYS A 297 -17.55 3.02 -8.27
CA CYS A 297 -17.47 4.07 -7.26
C CYS A 297 -17.85 5.45 -7.82
N LEU A 298 -17.36 5.81 -9.00
CA LEU A 298 -17.70 7.07 -9.64
C LEU A 298 -19.21 7.16 -9.96
N TYR A 299 -19.81 6.06 -10.40
CA TYR A 299 -21.26 5.98 -10.63
C TYR A 299 -22.04 6.11 -9.32
N LEU A 300 -21.69 5.31 -8.31
CA LEU A 300 -22.38 5.25 -7.02
C LEU A 300 -22.26 6.58 -6.24
N LEU A 301 -21.07 7.18 -6.24
CA LEU A 301 -20.75 8.37 -5.44
C LEU A 301 -20.77 9.66 -6.25
N GLY A 302 -21.22 9.65 -7.50
CA GLY A 302 -21.18 10.81 -8.39
C GLY A 302 -21.89 12.07 -7.83
N GLY A 303 -22.99 11.87 -7.10
CA GLY A 303 -23.69 12.95 -6.41
C GLY A 303 -22.87 13.58 -5.28
N PHE A 304 -22.24 12.75 -4.46
CA PHE A 304 -21.33 13.17 -3.38
C PHE A 304 -20.11 13.90 -3.95
N LEU A 305 -19.44 13.33 -4.94
CA LEU A 305 -18.24 13.92 -5.54
C LEU A 305 -18.50 15.30 -6.14
N LYS A 306 -19.65 15.51 -6.80
CA LYS A 306 -19.99 16.78 -7.42
C LYS A 306 -20.44 17.86 -6.45
N LYS A 307 -21.17 17.50 -5.41
CA LYS A 307 -21.86 18.48 -4.55
C LYS A 307 -21.20 18.69 -3.20
N GLU A 308 -20.66 17.62 -2.61
CA GLU A 308 -20.26 17.60 -1.20
C GLU A 308 -18.75 17.49 -1.00
N PHE A 309 -18.04 16.74 -1.87
CA PHE A 309 -16.63 16.38 -1.65
C PHE A 309 -15.70 17.59 -1.40
N LEU A 310 -15.89 18.70 -2.15
CA LEU A 310 -15.11 19.93 -1.98
C LEU A 310 -15.64 20.86 -0.89
N ARG A 311 -16.81 20.55 -0.29
CA ARG A 311 -17.50 21.39 0.70
C ARG A 311 -17.54 20.77 2.08
N CYS A 312 -17.38 19.44 2.18
CA CYS A 312 -17.35 18.75 3.47
C CYS A 312 -16.03 18.98 4.19
N ASP A 313 -16.08 18.90 5.53
CA ASP A 313 -14.87 18.88 6.34
C ASP A 313 -13.99 17.69 5.99
N PHE A 314 -12.67 17.90 6.12
CA PHE A 314 -11.70 16.84 5.87
C PHE A 314 -11.93 15.65 6.78
N ALA A 315 -12.12 14.46 6.18
CA ALA A 315 -12.23 13.19 6.90
C ALA A 315 -11.04 12.27 6.55
N PRO A 316 -10.51 11.50 7.52
CA PRO A 316 -9.39 10.57 7.29
C PRO A 316 -9.64 9.54 6.18
N THR A 317 -10.90 9.22 5.88
CA THR A 317 -11.30 8.31 4.81
C THR A 317 -10.98 8.84 3.40
N GLN A 318 -10.84 10.17 3.24
CA GLN A 318 -10.46 10.78 1.98
C GLN A 318 -9.05 10.37 1.54
N TRP A 319 -8.17 9.95 2.45
CA TRP A 319 -6.87 9.38 2.12
C TRP A 319 -6.99 8.04 1.35
N GLY A 320 -8.12 7.36 1.44
CA GLY A 320 -8.40 6.15 0.65
C GLY A 320 -8.58 6.42 -0.86
N MET A 321 -8.68 7.69 -1.26
CA MET A 321 -8.82 8.12 -2.65
C MET A 321 -7.48 8.50 -3.29
N VAL A 322 -6.39 8.55 -2.53
CA VAL A 322 -5.02 8.83 -2.98
C VAL A 322 -4.25 7.53 -3.13
#